data_8ca03678c923ae86c5cdc64a30aee130
#
_entry.id   8ca03678c923ae86c5cdc64a30aee130
#
_cell.length_a   1.000
_cell.length_b   1.000
_cell.length_c   1.000
_cell.angle_alpha   90.00
_cell.angle_beta   90.00
_cell.angle_gamma   90.00
#
_symmetry.space_group_name_H-M   'P 1'
#
loop_
_entity.id
_entity.type
_entity.pdbx_description
1 polymer ?
#
loop_
_entity_poly.entity_id
_entity_poly.type
_entity_poly.pdbx_seq_one_letter_code
_entity_poly.pdbx_strand_id
1 'polypeptide(L)'
;MALLTKEQVLAQVAAKQAFYQTELSNIDLTEADLNGAKFPEAYLRSANLSGADCQKSDFSRAVLRFANLSGTNFNNAILTRTEFNSANLSGASLKEVKATKLKLFGARIDQLNASFALLTDADLREVVGEGCDFSGASLERLKLMKAQIKSGVFSHAKLKDAIAFSGDFTGTIWVNSDLTRVDFSSSNLNQTDFTEATLIDANLSNTSLIEANLTATELIEANLKNCLFNQTNLTDTSFLSADLEGAKFENISFEGTILQDTNLEQTTWHNVDFADCNVDNAVFSNAEGLTPEQKQWLRKNGALNVPK
;
A
#
# COMPACT_ATOMS: atom_id res chain seq x y z
N MET A 1 -12.81 40.90 -3.81
CA MET A 1 -14.12 40.23 -3.86
C MET A 1 -14.44 39.80 -2.43
N ALA A 2 -15.66 40.09 -1.91
CA ALA A 2 -16.02 39.63 -0.57
C ALA A 2 -16.08 38.08 -0.59
N LEU A 3 -15.45 37.45 0.40
CA LEU A 3 -15.49 35.97 0.55
C LEU A 3 -16.92 35.59 0.96
N LEU A 4 -17.42 34.48 0.40
CA LEU A 4 -18.71 33.90 0.80
C LEU A 4 -18.67 33.45 2.26
N THR A 5 -19.78 33.63 3.00
CA THR A 5 -19.97 33.05 4.33
C THR A 5 -20.51 31.61 4.21
N LYS A 6 -20.46 30.85 5.31
CA LYS A 6 -21.05 29.51 5.40
C LYS A 6 -22.52 29.51 4.99
N GLU A 7 -23.31 30.44 5.50
CA GLU A 7 -24.75 30.57 5.21
C GLU A 7 -24.99 30.81 3.73
N GLN A 8 -24.18 31.66 3.09
CA GLN A 8 -24.27 31.92 1.64
C GLN A 8 -23.91 30.68 0.83
N VAL A 9 -22.88 29.91 1.24
CA VAL A 9 -22.55 28.64 0.58
C VAL A 9 -23.69 27.65 0.73
N LEU A 10 -24.24 27.45 1.93
CA LEU A 10 -25.36 26.53 2.15
C LEU A 10 -26.62 26.93 1.38
N ALA A 11 -26.93 28.22 1.28
CA ALA A 11 -28.06 28.71 0.46
C ALA A 11 -27.87 28.39 -1.03
N GLN A 12 -26.64 28.54 -1.54
CA GLN A 12 -26.32 28.20 -2.94
C GLN A 12 -26.35 26.69 -3.19
N VAL A 13 -25.89 25.87 -2.21
CA VAL A 13 -25.99 24.40 -2.26
C VAL A 13 -27.46 23.98 -2.36
N ALA A 14 -28.33 24.52 -1.49
CA ALA A 14 -29.77 24.26 -1.52
C ALA A 14 -30.40 24.65 -2.85
N ALA A 15 -29.92 25.73 -3.47
CA ALA A 15 -30.33 26.19 -4.81
C ALA A 15 -29.69 25.38 -5.95
N LYS A 16 -28.88 24.32 -5.65
CA LYS A 16 -28.17 23.48 -6.62
C LYS A 16 -27.21 24.26 -7.52
N GLN A 17 -26.71 25.40 -7.07
CA GLN A 17 -25.71 26.19 -7.78
C GLN A 17 -24.33 25.53 -7.66
N ALA A 18 -23.50 25.67 -8.70
CA ALA A 18 -22.13 25.17 -8.70
C ALA A 18 -21.14 26.30 -8.34
N PHE A 19 -20.09 25.93 -7.59
CA PHE A 19 -19.00 26.82 -7.16
C PHE A 19 -17.79 26.66 -8.11
N TYR A 20 -17.99 26.83 -9.40
CA TYR A 20 -16.94 26.68 -10.39
C TYR A 20 -15.87 27.78 -10.22
N GLN A 21 -14.62 27.38 -10.01
CA GLN A 21 -13.46 28.26 -9.79
C GLN A 21 -13.69 29.33 -8.69
N THR A 22 -14.58 29.05 -7.75
CA THR A 22 -14.94 29.98 -6.68
C THR A 22 -13.88 30.02 -5.60
N GLU A 23 -13.52 31.22 -5.12
CA GLU A 23 -12.58 31.41 -4.01
C GLU A 23 -13.29 31.21 -2.67
N LEU A 24 -12.91 30.14 -1.97
CA LEU A 24 -13.43 29.69 -0.66
C LEU A 24 -12.30 29.35 0.30
N SER A 25 -11.07 29.87 0.09
CA SER A 25 -9.96 29.62 0.99
C SER A 25 -10.27 30.09 2.40
N ASN A 26 -9.83 29.30 3.39
CA ASN A 26 -10.04 29.52 4.82
C ASN A 26 -11.52 29.54 5.26
N ILE A 27 -12.47 29.15 4.42
CA ILE A 27 -13.88 29.07 4.82
C ILE A 27 -14.07 28.01 5.91
N ASP A 28 -14.94 28.31 6.88
CA ASP A 28 -15.40 27.32 7.85
C ASP A 28 -16.73 26.70 7.40
N LEU A 29 -16.67 25.42 7.02
CA LEU A 29 -17.80 24.59 6.63
C LEU A 29 -17.91 23.37 7.57
N THR A 30 -17.43 23.51 8.84
CA THR A 30 -17.53 22.46 9.85
C THR A 30 -18.97 21.95 9.95
N GLU A 31 -19.13 20.61 9.92
CA GLU A 31 -20.43 19.92 10.03
C GLU A 31 -21.49 20.39 9.00
N ALA A 32 -21.06 21.00 7.89
CA ALA A 32 -21.98 21.47 6.85
C ALA A 32 -22.59 20.28 6.08
N ASP A 33 -23.87 20.40 5.73
CA ASP A 33 -24.51 19.51 4.75
C ASP A 33 -24.18 20.02 3.32
N LEU A 34 -23.24 19.31 2.68
CA LEU A 34 -22.79 19.57 1.32
C LEU A 34 -23.10 18.37 0.39
N ASN A 35 -24.11 17.57 0.76
CA ASN A 35 -24.49 16.38 -0.02
C ASN A 35 -24.90 16.78 -1.44
N GLY A 36 -24.24 16.17 -2.43
CA GLY A 36 -24.46 16.46 -3.85
C GLY A 36 -24.02 17.85 -4.30
N ALA A 37 -23.35 18.63 -3.45
CA ALA A 37 -22.85 19.97 -3.81
C ALA A 37 -21.77 19.90 -4.90
N LYS A 38 -21.63 20.97 -5.69
CA LYS A 38 -20.69 21.01 -6.82
C LYS A 38 -19.65 22.10 -6.63
N PHE A 39 -18.41 21.68 -6.41
CA PHE A 39 -17.23 22.53 -6.22
C PHE A 39 -16.14 22.27 -7.29
N PRO A 40 -16.48 22.12 -8.60
CA PRO A 40 -15.48 21.82 -9.61
C PRO A 40 -14.47 22.97 -9.72
N GLU A 41 -13.18 22.65 -9.65
CA GLU A 41 -12.06 23.60 -9.74
C GLU A 41 -12.08 24.71 -8.65
N ALA A 42 -12.89 24.58 -7.60
CA ALA A 42 -12.97 25.59 -6.53
C ALA A 42 -11.68 25.64 -5.70
N TYR A 43 -11.41 26.82 -5.12
CA TYR A 43 -10.24 27.06 -4.26
C TYR A 43 -10.67 27.03 -2.79
N LEU A 44 -10.34 25.96 -2.09
CA LEU A 44 -10.67 25.71 -0.67
C LEU A 44 -9.39 25.51 0.18
N ARG A 45 -8.32 26.21 -0.18
CA ARG A 45 -7.06 26.11 0.56
C ARG A 45 -7.29 26.47 2.03
N SER A 46 -6.79 25.63 2.94
CA SER A 46 -6.92 25.80 4.40
C SER A 46 -8.38 25.90 4.88
N ALA A 47 -9.36 25.48 4.08
CA ALA A 47 -10.76 25.41 4.50
C ALA A 47 -10.95 24.37 5.60
N ASN A 48 -11.93 24.57 6.47
CA ASN A 48 -12.33 23.61 7.48
C ASN A 48 -13.67 22.96 7.07
N LEU A 49 -13.60 21.67 6.71
CA LEU A 49 -14.77 20.84 6.39
C LEU A 49 -14.91 19.68 7.41
N SER A 50 -14.30 19.81 8.61
CA SER A 50 -14.34 18.72 9.59
C SER A 50 -15.78 18.32 9.90
N GLY A 51 -16.06 17.03 9.86
CA GLY A 51 -17.39 16.46 10.09
C GLY A 51 -18.44 16.79 9.03
N ALA A 52 -18.11 17.50 7.94
CA ALA A 52 -19.07 17.84 6.90
C ALA A 52 -19.56 16.60 6.12
N ASP A 53 -20.81 16.61 5.70
CA ASP A 53 -21.36 15.62 4.79
C ASP A 53 -21.18 16.08 3.33
N CYS A 54 -20.19 15.50 2.66
CA CYS A 54 -19.85 15.74 1.26
C CYS A 54 -20.22 14.54 0.36
N GLN A 55 -21.16 13.68 0.78
CA GLN A 55 -21.55 12.53 -0.03
C GLN A 55 -22.03 12.96 -1.42
N LYS A 56 -21.67 12.18 -2.44
CA LYS A 56 -22.09 12.40 -3.84
C LYS A 56 -21.74 13.78 -4.39
N SER A 57 -20.93 14.56 -3.70
CA SER A 57 -20.48 15.89 -4.15
C SER A 57 -19.46 15.78 -5.28
N ASP A 58 -19.27 16.87 -6.01
CA ASP A 58 -18.25 16.99 -7.05
C ASP A 58 -17.19 18.03 -6.64
N PHE A 59 -16.01 17.56 -6.29
CA PHE A 59 -14.81 18.36 -6.03
C PHE A 59 -13.74 18.17 -7.11
N SER A 60 -14.14 17.73 -8.31
CA SER A 60 -13.18 17.49 -9.38
C SER A 60 -12.27 18.69 -9.61
N ARG A 61 -10.94 18.47 -9.61
CA ARG A 61 -9.88 19.46 -9.72
C ARG A 61 -9.90 20.57 -8.66
N ALA A 62 -10.71 20.48 -7.61
CA ALA A 62 -10.70 21.47 -6.53
C ALA A 62 -9.37 21.43 -5.74
N VAL A 63 -9.00 22.57 -5.16
CA VAL A 63 -7.76 22.75 -4.42
C VAL A 63 -8.06 22.89 -2.93
N LEU A 64 -7.86 21.79 -2.18
CA LEU A 64 -8.07 21.70 -0.71
C LEU A 64 -6.74 21.50 0.03
N ARG A 65 -5.66 22.09 -0.45
CA ARG A 65 -4.36 21.99 0.22
C ARG A 65 -4.44 22.57 1.63
N PHE A 66 -3.85 21.86 2.61
CA PHE A 66 -3.84 22.25 4.02
C PHE A 66 -5.25 22.31 4.66
N ALA A 67 -6.27 21.79 4.03
CA ALA A 67 -7.63 21.78 4.57
C ALA A 67 -7.74 20.82 5.78
N ASN A 68 -8.62 21.14 6.70
CA ASN A 68 -9.07 20.21 7.73
C ASN A 68 -10.29 19.44 7.21
N LEU A 69 -10.09 18.16 6.90
CA LEU A 69 -11.09 17.24 6.39
C LEU A 69 -11.35 16.09 7.37
N SER A 70 -10.99 16.29 8.66
CA SER A 70 -11.15 15.25 9.67
C SER A 70 -12.62 14.84 9.85
N GLY A 71 -12.89 13.55 9.79
CA GLY A 71 -14.25 13.01 9.89
C GLY A 71 -15.19 13.40 8.74
N THR A 72 -14.72 14.04 7.67
CA THR A 72 -15.55 14.40 6.51
C THR A 72 -16.02 13.15 5.78
N ASN A 73 -17.27 13.11 5.39
CA ASN A 73 -17.87 12.03 4.63
C ASN A 73 -17.92 12.38 3.13
N PHE A 74 -17.00 11.81 2.32
CA PHE A 74 -16.98 11.95 0.86
C PHE A 74 -17.54 10.73 0.13
N ASN A 75 -18.29 9.86 0.76
CA ASN A 75 -18.77 8.63 0.13
C ASN A 75 -19.42 8.89 -1.22
N ASN A 76 -19.02 8.13 -2.25
CA ASN A 76 -19.52 8.26 -3.61
C ASN A 76 -19.25 9.63 -4.27
N ALA A 77 -18.39 10.48 -3.72
CA ALA A 77 -18.01 11.76 -4.30
C ALA A 77 -17.12 11.62 -5.55
N ILE A 78 -17.05 12.66 -6.35
CA ILE A 78 -16.12 12.80 -7.47
C ILE A 78 -14.96 13.68 -7.01
N LEU A 79 -13.78 13.05 -6.85
CA LEU A 79 -12.55 13.69 -6.39
C LEU A 79 -11.44 13.58 -7.45
N THR A 80 -11.82 13.45 -8.73
CA THR A 80 -10.86 13.27 -9.83
C THR A 80 -9.93 14.48 -9.93
N ARG A 81 -8.60 14.25 -9.78
CA ARG A 81 -7.54 15.29 -9.77
C ARG A 81 -7.69 16.34 -8.67
N THR A 82 -8.46 16.08 -7.62
CA THR A 82 -8.55 16.97 -6.46
C THR A 82 -7.20 17.02 -5.73
N GLU A 83 -6.87 18.16 -5.14
CA GLU A 83 -5.61 18.38 -4.43
C GLU A 83 -5.84 18.47 -2.92
N PHE A 84 -5.53 17.40 -2.19
CA PHE A 84 -5.55 17.30 -0.72
C PHE A 84 -4.15 17.35 -0.10
N ASN A 85 -3.15 17.90 -0.82
CA ASN A 85 -1.78 17.92 -0.33
C ASN A 85 -1.69 18.54 1.06
N SER A 86 -1.03 17.89 2.00
CA SER A 86 -0.87 18.31 3.39
C SER A 86 -2.19 18.56 4.13
N ALA A 87 -3.30 18.02 3.66
CA ALA A 87 -4.59 18.08 4.37
C ALA A 87 -4.65 17.06 5.50
N ASN A 88 -5.53 17.29 6.47
CA ASN A 88 -5.85 16.34 7.52
C ASN A 88 -7.16 15.61 7.15
N LEU A 89 -7.05 14.30 6.82
CA LEU A 89 -8.19 13.42 6.51
C LEU A 89 -8.41 12.37 7.62
N SER A 90 -7.93 12.60 8.84
CA SER A 90 -8.08 11.64 9.92
C SER A 90 -9.57 11.31 10.17
N GLY A 91 -9.92 10.03 10.14
CA GLY A 91 -11.29 9.55 10.29
C GLY A 91 -12.23 9.90 9.14
N ALA A 92 -11.73 10.45 8.04
CA ALA A 92 -12.58 10.76 6.87
C ALA A 92 -13.01 9.48 6.15
N SER A 93 -14.12 9.55 5.42
CA SER A 93 -14.60 8.47 4.58
C SER A 93 -14.57 8.85 3.09
N LEU A 94 -13.78 8.08 2.33
CA LEU A 94 -13.65 8.13 0.87
C LEU A 94 -14.21 6.86 0.22
N LYS A 95 -15.16 6.18 0.86
CA LYS A 95 -15.71 4.93 0.37
C LYS A 95 -16.36 5.12 -1.00
N GLU A 96 -16.00 4.24 -1.96
CA GLU A 96 -16.56 4.22 -3.30
C GLU A 96 -16.40 5.54 -4.09
N VAL A 97 -15.41 6.39 -3.74
CA VAL A 97 -15.15 7.65 -4.48
C VAL A 97 -14.57 7.39 -5.87
N LYS A 98 -14.85 8.32 -6.79
CA LYS A 98 -14.15 8.43 -8.07
C LYS A 98 -13.02 9.45 -7.94
N ALA A 99 -11.79 8.96 -7.68
CA ALA A 99 -10.66 9.79 -7.26
C ALA A 99 -9.38 9.56 -8.09
N THR A 100 -9.55 9.24 -9.39
CA THR A 100 -8.40 9.05 -10.28
C THR A 100 -7.49 10.28 -10.27
N LYS A 101 -6.18 10.06 -10.08
CA LYS A 101 -5.16 11.12 -9.98
C LYS A 101 -5.37 12.08 -8.80
N LEU A 102 -6.03 11.62 -7.73
CA LEU A 102 -6.11 12.37 -6.46
C LEU A 102 -4.70 12.66 -5.94
N LYS A 103 -4.49 13.84 -5.36
CA LYS A 103 -3.21 14.25 -4.78
C LYS A 103 -3.34 14.37 -3.26
N LEU A 104 -2.62 13.50 -2.54
CA LEU A 104 -2.58 13.43 -1.08
C LEU A 104 -1.15 13.63 -0.52
N PHE A 105 -0.20 14.14 -1.32
CA PHE A 105 1.19 14.30 -0.89
C PHE A 105 1.28 14.91 0.50
N GLY A 106 1.94 14.20 1.44
CA GLY A 106 2.16 14.65 2.82
C GLY A 106 0.89 14.83 3.65
N ALA A 107 -0.24 14.25 3.24
CA ALA A 107 -1.49 14.31 3.99
C ALA A 107 -1.47 13.37 5.21
N ARG A 108 -2.25 13.70 6.22
CA ARG A 108 -2.54 12.83 7.36
C ARG A 108 -3.81 12.03 7.10
N ILE A 109 -3.73 10.71 7.23
CA ILE A 109 -4.80 9.78 6.83
C ILE A 109 -5.14 8.74 7.91
N ASP A 110 -4.94 9.03 9.20
CA ASP A 110 -5.28 8.08 10.28
C ASP A 110 -6.74 7.66 10.18
N GLN A 111 -7.03 6.37 10.29
CA GLN A 111 -8.38 5.79 10.25
C GLN A 111 -9.19 6.21 9.00
N LEU A 112 -8.51 6.58 7.90
CA LEU A 112 -9.17 6.88 6.64
C LEU A 112 -9.86 5.63 6.10
N ASN A 113 -11.14 5.72 5.73
CA ASN A 113 -11.82 4.67 4.98
C ASN A 113 -11.87 5.03 3.50
N ALA A 114 -11.10 4.34 2.68
CA ALA A 114 -11.08 4.45 1.22
C ALA A 114 -11.45 3.11 0.54
N SER A 115 -12.25 2.27 1.24
CA SER A 115 -12.67 0.98 0.72
C SER A 115 -13.45 1.13 -0.60
N PHE A 116 -13.15 0.26 -1.57
CA PHE A 116 -13.71 0.25 -2.92
C PHE A 116 -13.53 1.57 -3.71
N ALA A 117 -12.61 2.45 -3.30
CA ALA A 117 -12.32 3.69 -3.99
C ALA A 117 -11.59 3.46 -5.33
N LEU A 118 -11.85 4.31 -6.33
CA LEU A 118 -11.10 4.36 -7.59
C LEU A 118 -9.99 5.39 -7.49
N LEU A 119 -8.78 4.95 -7.10
CA LEU A 119 -7.60 5.78 -6.81
C LEU A 119 -6.46 5.58 -7.82
N THR A 120 -6.77 5.06 -9.01
CA THR A 120 -5.77 4.82 -10.05
C THR A 120 -4.95 6.09 -10.35
N ASP A 121 -3.61 5.96 -10.46
CA ASP A 121 -2.65 7.05 -10.63
C ASP A 121 -2.63 8.09 -9.49
N ALA A 122 -3.21 7.83 -8.32
CA ALA A 122 -3.19 8.78 -7.22
C ALA A 122 -1.78 8.97 -6.62
N ASP A 123 -1.56 10.11 -5.99
CA ASP A 123 -0.29 10.49 -5.37
C ASP A 123 -0.44 10.54 -3.84
N LEU A 124 -0.03 9.46 -3.17
CA LEU A 124 -0.01 9.30 -1.71
C LEU A 124 1.43 9.30 -1.16
N ARG A 125 2.37 9.94 -1.85
CA ARG A 125 3.75 10.04 -1.35
C ARG A 125 3.79 10.77 -0.02
N GLU A 126 4.62 10.25 0.89
CA GLU A 126 4.88 10.86 2.20
C GLU A 126 3.61 11.04 3.07
N VAL A 127 2.50 10.33 2.76
CA VAL A 127 1.36 10.29 3.68
C VAL A 127 1.72 9.62 4.99
N VAL A 128 1.07 10.04 6.05
CA VAL A 128 1.20 9.43 7.38
C VAL A 128 -0.18 9.02 7.88
N GLY A 129 -0.31 7.76 8.30
CA GLY A 129 -1.57 7.25 8.84
C GLY A 129 -1.46 5.89 9.48
N GLU A 130 -2.37 5.60 10.39
CA GLU A 130 -2.51 4.31 11.04
C GLU A 130 -3.96 3.81 10.90
N GLY A 131 -4.13 2.50 10.66
CA GLY A 131 -5.45 1.86 10.60
C GLY A 131 -6.33 2.32 9.43
N CYS A 132 -5.73 2.70 8.30
CA CYS A 132 -6.46 3.07 7.08
C CYS A 132 -7.08 1.83 6.43
N ASP A 133 -8.24 1.97 5.79
CA ASP A 133 -8.89 0.91 5.04
C ASP A 133 -8.95 1.24 3.53
N PHE A 134 -8.22 0.48 2.73
CA PHE A 134 -8.21 0.50 1.26
C PHE A 134 -8.73 -0.81 0.66
N SER A 135 -9.49 -1.59 1.43
CA SER A 135 -10.00 -2.90 1.00
C SER A 135 -10.77 -2.80 -0.31
N GLY A 136 -10.45 -3.67 -1.26
CA GLY A 136 -11.10 -3.72 -2.58
C GLY A 136 -10.90 -2.48 -3.46
N ALA A 137 -10.03 -1.54 -3.09
CA ALA A 137 -9.78 -0.33 -3.86
C ALA A 137 -8.98 -0.61 -5.15
N SER A 138 -9.22 0.18 -6.19
CA SER A 138 -8.41 0.23 -7.42
C SER A 138 -7.29 1.24 -7.26
N LEU A 139 -6.06 0.75 -7.07
CA LEU A 139 -4.87 1.50 -6.69
C LEU A 139 -3.75 1.33 -7.74
N GLU A 140 -4.08 0.96 -8.97
CA GLU A 140 -3.08 0.72 -10.01
C GLU A 140 -2.22 1.97 -10.26
N ARG A 141 -0.91 1.78 -10.33
CA ARG A 141 0.09 2.85 -10.47
C ARG A 141 0.05 3.91 -9.37
N LEU A 142 -0.45 3.52 -8.18
CA LEU A 142 -0.43 4.38 -6.99
C LEU A 142 1.01 4.75 -6.62
N LYS A 143 1.23 5.99 -6.18
CA LYS A 143 2.50 6.45 -5.67
C LYS A 143 2.46 6.54 -4.15
N LEU A 144 3.24 5.67 -3.50
CA LEU A 144 3.34 5.53 -2.02
C LEU A 144 4.77 5.74 -1.51
N MET A 145 5.68 6.29 -2.33
CA MET A 145 7.07 6.46 -1.92
C MET A 145 7.16 7.20 -0.60
N LYS A 146 7.92 6.63 0.36
CA LYS A 146 8.12 7.15 1.72
C LYS A 146 6.83 7.32 2.54
N ALA A 147 5.74 6.66 2.14
CA ALA A 147 4.52 6.63 2.94
C ALA A 147 4.77 5.90 4.27
N GLN A 148 4.10 6.34 5.33
CA GLN A 148 4.09 5.69 6.63
C GLN A 148 2.64 5.28 6.93
N ILE A 149 2.29 4.05 6.54
CA ILE A 149 0.95 3.51 6.73
C ILE A 149 1.09 2.25 7.59
N LYS A 150 0.77 2.38 8.89
CA LYS A 150 0.84 1.25 9.81
C LYS A 150 -0.53 0.63 10.01
N SER A 151 -0.56 -0.69 10.17
CA SER A 151 -1.80 -1.44 10.43
C SER A 151 -2.92 -1.11 9.42
N GLY A 152 -2.57 -0.70 8.20
CA GLY A 152 -3.53 -0.43 7.13
C GLY A 152 -4.05 -1.71 6.49
N VAL A 153 -5.28 -1.69 5.97
CA VAL A 153 -5.91 -2.84 5.32
C VAL A 153 -6.01 -2.59 3.81
N PHE A 154 -5.41 -3.48 3.02
CA PHE A 154 -5.41 -3.46 1.55
C PHE A 154 -5.92 -4.79 0.97
N SER A 155 -6.70 -5.55 1.75
CA SER A 155 -7.23 -6.84 1.31
C SER A 155 -8.05 -6.69 0.03
N HIS A 156 -7.82 -7.59 -0.94
CA HIS A 156 -8.46 -7.59 -2.27
C HIS A 156 -8.23 -6.30 -3.08
N ALA A 157 -7.28 -5.44 -2.70
CA ALA A 157 -6.96 -4.23 -3.46
C ALA A 157 -6.12 -4.55 -4.70
N LYS A 158 -6.22 -3.70 -5.73
CA LYS A 158 -5.46 -3.83 -6.99
C LYS A 158 -4.37 -2.77 -7.02
N LEU A 159 -3.10 -3.17 -6.80
CA LEU A 159 -1.94 -2.27 -6.74
C LEU A 159 -0.93 -2.52 -7.88
N LYS A 160 -1.37 -3.15 -8.96
CA LYS A 160 -0.47 -3.42 -10.09
C LYS A 160 0.29 -2.16 -10.50
N ASP A 161 1.63 -2.31 -10.68
CA ASP A 161 2.54 -1.23 -11.05
C ASP A 161 2.62 -0.07 -10.01
N ALA A 162 2.19 -0.28 -8.75
CA ALA A 162 2.31 0.75 -7.72
C ALA A 162 3.77 0.92 -7.28
N ILE A 163 4.12 2.13 -6.82
CA ILE A 163 5.48 2.50 -6.40
C ILE A 163 5.45 2.88 -4.93
N ALA A 164 6.03 2.03 -4.07
CA ALA A 164 5.95 2.12 -2.61
C ALA A 164 7.32 2.03 -1.91
N PHE A 165 8.41 2.33 -2.61
CA PHE A 165 9.77 2.19 -2.06
C PHE A 165 10.03 3.11 -0.88
N SER A 166 10.91 2.67 0.03
CA SER A 166 11.31 3.38 1.25
C SER A 166 10.15 3.74 2.18
N GLY A 167 9.04 3.00 2.13
CA GLY A 167 7.88 3.19 2.99
C GLY A 167 7.97 2.38 4.30
N ASP A 168 7.14 2.75 5.27
CA ASP A 168 6.87 1.96 6.48
C ASP A 168 5.43 1.43 6.44
N PHE A 169 5.30 0.14 6.19
CA PHE A 169 4.03 -0.58 6.08
C PHE A 169 3.88 -1.63 7.19
N THR A 170 4.50 -1.39 8.35
CA THR A 170 4.46 -2.33 9.47
C THR A 170 3.03 -2.73 9.83
N GLY A 171 2.78 -4.03 9.94
CA GLY A 171 1.49 -4.60 10.35
C GLY A 171 0.36 -4.41 9.34
N THR A 172 0.64 -4.04 8.08
CA THR A 172 -0.39 -3.92 7.05
C THR A 172 -0.89 -5.28 6.55
N ILE A 173 -2.13 -5.32 6.10
CA ILE A 173 -2.83 -6.53 5.63
C ILE A 173 -3.05 -6.41 4.11
N TRP A 174 -2.42 -7.33 3.34
CA TRP A 174 -2.47 -7.39 1.87
C TRP A 174 -3.15 -8.66 1.35
N VAL A 175 -3.97 -9.30 2.19
CA VAL A 175 -4.60 -10.59 1.89
C VAL A 175 -5.35 -10.54 0.55
N ASN A 176 -5.08 -11.51 -0.35
CA ASN A 176 -5.73 -11.60 -1.67
C ASN A 176 -5.56 -10.35 -2.54
N SER A 177 -4.51 -9.55 -2.37
CA SER A 177 -4.26 -8.35 -3.19
C SER A 177 -3.45 -8.67 -4.46
N ASP A 178 -3.67 -7.89 -5.54
CA ASP A 178 -2.85 -7.90 -6.73
C ASP A 178 -1.73 -6.83 -6.59
N LEU A 179 -0.53 -7.30 -6.30
CA LEU A 179 0.69 -6.52 -6.14
C LEU A 179 1.68 -6.78 -7.30
N THR A 180 1.18 -7.28 -8.45
CA THR A 180 2.01 -7.56 -9.62
C THR A 180 2.85 -6.34 -9.99
N ARG A 181 4.18 -6.52 -10.08
CA ARG A 181 5.17 -5.47 -10.39
C ARG A 181 5.16 -4.27 -9.45
N VAL A 182 4.73 -4.44 -8.20
CA VAL A 182 4.88 -3.40 -7.18
C VAL A 182 6.38 -3.18 -6.87
N ASP A 183 6.76 -1.95 -6.59
CA ASP A 183 8.08 -1.63 -6.05
C ASP A 183 7.99 -1.28 -4.55
N PHE A 184 8.34 -2.24 -3.70
CA PHE A 184 8.49 -2.08 -2.25
C PHE A 184 9.96 -1.95 -1.81
N SER A 185 10.89 -1.74 -2.73
CA SER A 185 12.31 -1.76 -2.39
C SER A 185 12.66 -0.85 -1.22
N SER A 186 13.54 -1.32 -0.34
CA SER A 186 13.98 -0.61 0.87
C SER A 186 12.86 -0.22 1.85
N SER A 187 11.73 -0.90 1.83
CA SER A 187 10.59 -0.66 2.72
C SER A 187 10.62 -1.56 3.95
N ASN A 188 9.92 -1.15 4.99
CA ASN A 188 9.66 -1.96 6.16
C ASN A 188 8.30 -2.67 5.99
N LEU A 189 8.34 -3.99 5.88
CA LEU A 189 7.19 -4.89 5.73
C LEU A 189 7.08 -5.87 6.92
N ASN A 190 7.57 -5.46 8.10
CA ASN A 190 7.50 -6.31 9.28
C ASN A 190 6.05 -6.51 9.72
N GLN A 191 5.75 -7.72 10.19
CA GLN A 191 4.42 -8.09 10.72
C GLN A 191 3.28 -7.90 9.70
N THR A 192 3.60 -7.86 8.41
CA THR A 192 2.60 -7.76 7.34
C THR A 192 1.95 -9.11 7.06
N ASP A 193 0.72 -9.09 6.55
CA ASP A 193 0.02 -10.29 6.10
C ASP A 193 -0.20 -10.22 4.58
N PHE A 194 0.53 -11.06 3.83
CA PHE A 194 0.41 -11.22 2.39
C PHE A 194 -0.29 -12.53 1.99
N THR A 195 -1.04 -13.16 2.90
CA THR A 195 -1.72 -14.43 2.60
C THR A 195 -2.47 -14.36 1.27
N GLU A 196 -2.17 -15.32 0.37
CA GLU A 196 -2.77 -15.43 -0.97
C GLU A 196 -2.59 -14.18 -1.86
N ALA A 197 -1.62 -13.30 -1.57
CA ALA A 197 -1.33 -12.16 -2.42
C ALA A 197 -0.49 -12.55 -3.64
N THR A 198 -0.67 -11.83 -4.76
CA THR A 198 0.12 -11.99 -5.98
C THR A 198 1.17 -10.88 -6.07
N LEU A 199 2.47 -11.26 -5.97
CA LEU A 199 3.64 -10.37 -6.08
C LEU A 199 4.54 -10.76 -7.25
N ILE A 200 3.96 -11.22 -8.35
CA ILE A 200 4.71 -11.61 -9.57
C ILE A 200 5.48 -10.39 -10.10
N ASP A 201 6.77 -10.58 -10.46
CA ASP A 201 7.67 -9.51 -10.93
C ASP A 201 7.86 -8.36 -9.94
N ALA A 202 7.47 -8.50 -8.67
CA ALA A 202 7.60 -7.43 -7.68
C ALA A 202 9.06 -7.17 -7.29
N ASN A 203 9.37 -5.93 -6.93
CA ASN A 203 10.67 -5.54 -6.37
C ASN A 203 10.54 -5.34 -4.85
N LEU A 204 11.06 -6.29 -4.09
CA LEU A 204 11.18 -6.23 -2.63
C LEU A 204 12.63 -6.08 -2.17
N SER A 205 13.58 -5.74 -3.04
CA SER A 205 14.99 -5.70 -2.68
C SER A 205 15.26 -4.81 -1.46
N ASN A 206 16.13 -5.28 -0.56
CA ASN A 206 16.50 -4.60 0.69
C ASN A 206 15.33 -4.36 1.65
N THR A 207 14.27 -5.18 1.62
CA THR A 207 13.14 -5.08 2.56
C THR A 207 13.37 -5.90 3.82
N SER A 208 12.71 -5.49 4.90
CA SER A 208 12.56 -6.30 6.11
C SER A 208 11.16 -6.92 6.14
N LEU A 209 11.13 -8.26 6.33
CA LEU A 209 9.92 -9.10 6.37
C LEU A 209 9.82 -9.87 7.70
N ILE A 210 10.35 -9.29 8.78
CA ILE A 210 10.36 -9.91 10.11
C ILE A 210 8.92 -10.14 10.59
N GLU A 211 8.61 -11.37 11.03
CA GLU A 211 7.29 -11.78 11.50
C GLU A 211 6.17 -11.59 10.45
N ALA A 212 6.51 -11.45 9.16
CA ALA A 212 5.51 -11.36 8.10
C ALA A 212 4.88 -12.73 7.80
N ASN A 213 3.64 -12.73 7.36
CA ASN A 213 2.94 -13.91 6.87
C ASN A 213 2.85 -13.88 5.34
N LEU A 214 3.53 -14.83 4.69
CA LEU A 214 3.55 -15.00 3.24
C LEU A 214 2.84 -16.32 2.81
N THR A 215 1.96 -16.86 3.64
CA THR A 215 1.26 -18.11 3.34
C THR A 215 0.58 -18.05 1.96
N ALA A 216 0.87 -19.04 1.10
CA ALA A 216 0.32 -19.16 -0.24
C ALA A 216 0.54 -17.91 -1.13
N THR A 217 1.57 -17.09 -0.83
CA THR A 217 1.91 -15.91 -1.62
C THR A 217 2.65 -16.29 -2.90
N GLU A 218 2.33 -15.65 -4.03
CA GLU A 218 3.02 -15.82 -5.31
C GLU A 218 4.11 -14.76 -5.49
N LEU A 219 5.39 -15.14 -5.36
CA LEU A 219 6.57 -14.29 -5.55
C LEU A 219 7.37 -14.73 -6.80
N ILE A 220 6.67 -15.18 -7.84
CA ILE A 220 7.26 -15.67 -9.08
C ILE A 220 8.04 -14.55 -9.76
N GLU A 221 9.31 -14.80 -10.14
CA GLU A 221 10.21 -13.84 -10.79
C GLU A 221 10.45 -12.55 -9.99
N ALA A 222 10.08 -12.52 -8.70
CA ALA A 222 10.27 -11.35 -7.85
C ALA A 222 11.74 -11.12 -7.48
N ASN A 223 12.13 -9.86 -7.31
CA ASN A 223 13.43 -9.45 -6.80
C ASN A 223 13.38 -9.25 -5.28
N LEU A 224 14.02 -10.17 -4.54
CA LEU A 224 14.11 -10.15 -3.06
C LEU A 224 15.58 -10.06 -2.60
N LYS A 225 16.47 -9.46 -3.40
CA LYS A 225 17.88 -9.32 -3.01
C LYS A 225 18.03 -8.62 -1.66
N ASN A 226 18.92 -9.18 -0.82
CA ASN A 226 19.24 -8.64 0.50
C ASN A 226 18.03 -8.49 1.44
N CYS A 227 16.95 -9.23 1.22
CA CYS A 227 15.81 -9.26 2.14
C CYS A 227 16.16 -9.92 3.46
N LEU A 228 15.50 -9.48 4.51
CA LEU A 228 15.61 -10.05 5.85
C LEU A 228 14.32 -10.80 6.21
N PHE A 229 14.44 -12.11 6.35
CA PHE A 229 13.38 -13.01 6.82
C PHE A 229 13.75 -13.53 8.20
N ASN A 230 12.99 -13.18 9.21
CA ASN A 230 13.14 -13.72 10.56
C ASN A 230 11.75 -14.01 11.13
N GLN A 231 11.51 -15.26 11.55
CA GLN A 231 10.21 -15.72 12.02
C GLN A 231 9.08 -15.46 11.00
N THR A 232 9.42 -15.38 9.72
CA THR A 232 8.48 -15.17 8.61
C THR A 232 7.81 -16.50 8.28
N ASN A 233 6.49 -16.51 8.14
CA ASN A 233 5.75 -17.68 7.70
C ASN A 233 5.80 -17.78 6.16
N LEU A 234 6.41 -18.83 5.63
CA LEU A 234 6.57 -19.10 4.20
C LEU A 234 5.78 -20.33 3.72
N THR A 235 4.83 -20.83 4.51
CA THR A 235 4.04 -22.02 4.15
C THR A 235 3.38 -21.84 2.78
N ASP A 236 3.57 -22.82 1.89
CA ASP A 236 3.02 -22.82 0.52
C ASP A 236 3.42 -21.61 -0.34
N THR A 237 4.43 -20.83 0.05
CA THR A 237 4.91 -19.66 -0.72
C THR A 237 5.62 -20.12 -2.00
N SER A 238 5.37 -19.46 -3.13
CA SER A 238 6.09 -19.68 -4.38
C SER A 238 7.13 -18.61 -4.65
N PHE A 239 8.43 -19.00 -4.65
CA PHE A 239 9.56 -18.20 -5.10
C PHE A 239 10.09 -18.68 -6.46
N LEU A 240 9.25 -19.29 -7.28
CA LEU A 240 9.67 -19.82 -8.58
C LEU A 240 10.43 -18.75 -9.38
N SER A 241 11.66 -19.07 -9.78
CA SER A 241 12.54 -18.16 -10.55
C SER A 241 12.82 -16.80 -9.88
N ALA A 242 12.57 -16.65 -8.58
CA ALA A 242 12.85 -15.40 -7.86
C ALA A 242 14.34 -15.20 -7.60
N ASP A 243 14.76 -13.95 -7.38
CA ASP A 243 16.13 -13.58 -7.05
C ASP A 243 16.23 -13.19 -5.56
N LEU A 244 16.79 -14.10 -4.77
CA LEU A 244 17.01 -13.98 -3.32
C LEU A 244 18.50 -13.79 -2.97
N GLU A 245 19.35 -13.35 -3.93
CA GLU A 245 20.78 -13.14 -3.69
C GLU A 245 21.03 -12.29 -2.44
N GLY A 246 21.88 -12.76 -1.54
CA GLY A 246 22.25 -12.06 -0.31
C GLY A 246 21.14 -11.99 0.76
N ALA A 247 20.00 -12.64 0.55
CA ALA A 247 18.93 -12.68 1.56
C ALA A 247 19.36 -13.44 2.82
N LYS A 248 18.76 -13.10 3.96
CA LYS A 248 19.02 -13.72 5.25
C LYS A 248 17.77 -14.40 5.77
N PHE A 249 17.91 -15.66 6.14
CA PHE A 249 16.84 -16.50 6.68
C PHE A 249 17.16 -16.93 8.09
N GLU A 250 16.30 -16.57 9.03
CA GLU A 250 16.47 -16.91 10.44
C GLU A 250 15.15 -17.41 11.03
N ASN A 251 15.18 -18.57 11.70
CA ASN A 251 14.01 -19.19 12.32
C ASN A 251 12.86 -19.44 11.33
N ILE A 252 13.14 -20.07 10.19
CA ILE A 252 12.21 -20.29 9.08
C ILE A 252 11.93 -21.78 8.86
N SER A 253 10.67 -22.14 8.66
CA SER A 253 10.26 -23.40 8.02
C SER A 253 9.85 -23.11 6.57
N PHE A 254 10.28 -23.99 5.65
CA PHE A 254 9.94 -23.93 4.22
C PHE A 254 8.87 -24.95 3.82
N GLU A 255 7.95 -25.27 4.73
CA GLU A 255 6.87 -26.23 4.48
C GLU A 255 6.05 -25.85 3.24
N GLY A 256 5.97 -26.77 2.26
CA GLY A 256 5.26 -26.53 1.00
C GLY A 256 5.85 -25.45 0.08
N THR A 257 6.95 -24.81 0.49
CA THR A 257 7.57 -23.69 -0.24
C THR A 257 8.18 -24.14 -1.57
N ILE A 258 8.00 -23.37 -2.63
CA ILE A 258 8.61 -23.60 -3.94
C ILE A 258 9.81 -22.66 -4.11
N LEU A 259 11.03 -23.24 -4.10
CA LEU A 259 12.30 -22.57 -4.38
C LEU A 259 12.88 -23.02 -5.74
N GLN A 260 12.08 -23.62 -6.61
CA GLN A 260 12.53 -24.09 -7.91
C GLN A 260 13.08 -22.93 -8.76
N ASP A 261 14.23 -23.18 -9.41
CA ASP A 261 14.93 -22.21 -10.28
C ASP A 261 15.29 -20.88 -9.58
N THR A 262 15.28 -20.83 -8.24
CA THR A 262 15.51 -19.61 -7.44
C THR A 262 17.02 -19.34 -7.31
N ASN A 263 17.42 -18.07 -7.43
CA ASN A 263 18.77 -17.62 -7.08
C ASN A 263 18.88 -17.39 -5.57
N LEU A 264 19.68 -18.23 -4.89
CA LEU A 264 19.98 -18.18 -3.44
C LEU A 264 21.48 -17.99 -3.20
N GLU A 265 22.19 -17.34 -4.14
CA GLU A 265 23.60 -17.06 -3.99
C GLU A 265 23.87 -16.10 -2.82
N GLN A 266 24.98 -16.30 -2.10
CA GLN A 266 25.42 -15.43 -1.01
C GLN A 266 24.41 -15.31 0.16
N THR A 267 23.43 -16.21 0.25
CA THR A 267 22.41 -16.22 1.32
C THR A 267 23.01 -16.69 2.65
N THR A 268 22.40 -16.24 3.75
CA THR A 268 22.76 -16.64 5.10
C THR A 268 21.61 -17.38 5.77
N TRP A 269 21.88 -18.54 6.39
CA TRP A 269 20.89 -19.45 6.94
C TRP A 269 21.16 -19.72 8.43
N HIS A 270 20.17 -19.46 9.28
CA HIS A 270 20.24 -19.76 10.70
C HIS A 270 18.91 -20.36 11.19
N ASN A 271 19.00 -21.55 11.82
CA ASN A 271 17.84 -22.25 12.36
C ASN A 271 16.69 -22.37 11.33
N VAL A 272 16.96 -23.04 10.19
CA VAL A 272 16.00 -23.23 9.10
C VAL A 272 15.71 -24.70 8.88
N ASP A 273 14.48 -25.02 8.45
CA ASP A 273 14.04 -26.35 8.06
C ASP A 273 13.60 -26.34 6.58
N PHE A 274 14.20 -27.24 5.77
CA PHE A 274 13.90 -27.43 4.36
C PHE A 274 12.93 -28.60 4.11
N ALA A 275 12.33 -29.18 5.15
CA ALA A 275 11.39 -30.28 4.97
C ALA A 275 10.24 -29.85 4.04
N ASP A 276 9.88 -30.73 3.13
CA ASP A 276 8.75 -30.56 2.19
C ASP A 276 8.84 -29.35 1.24
N CYS A 277 10.04 -28.74 1.03
CA CYS A 277 10.20 -27.70 0.03
C CYS A 277 10.73 -28.24 -1.32
N ASN A 278 10.38 -27.58 -2.42
CA ASN A 278 10.92 -27.88 -3.74
C ASN A 278 12.13 -26.96 -4.02
N VAL A 279 13.35 -27.55 -4.11
CA VAL A 279 14.60 -26.83 -4.36
C VAL A 279 15.24 -27.19 -5.70
N ASP A 280 14.49 -27.78 -6.64
CA ASP A 280 15.00 -28.20 -7.94
C ASP A 280 15.62 -27.01 -8.69
N ASN A 281 16.85 -27.17 -9.17
CA ASN A 281 17.66 -26.14 -9.80
C ASN A 281 17.92 -24.85 -8.97
N ALA A 282 17.53 -24.77 -7.69
CA ALA A 282 17.85 -23.62 -6.84
C ALA A 282 19.37 -23.48 -6.65
N VAL A 283 19.92 -22.27 -6.80
CA VAL A 283 21.37 -22.02 -6.81
C VAL A 283 21.84 -21.50 -5.45
N PHE A 284 22.76 -22.24 -4.79
CA PHE A 284 23.28 -21.94 -3.44
C PHE A 284 24.75 -21.51 -3.43
N SER A 285 25.29 -20.94 -4.51
CA SER A 285 26.70 -20.50 -4.55
C SER A 285 27.00 -19.56 -3.38
N ASN A 286 28.07 -19.84 -2.62
CA ASN A 286 28.51 -19.03 -1.49
C ASN A 286 27.48 -18.87 -0.36
N ALA A 287 26.48 -19.75 -0.26
CA ALA A 287 25.54 -19.76 0.86
C ALA A 287 26.23 -20.14 2.17
N GLU A 288 25.97 -19.42 3.25
CA GLU A 288 26.59 -19.60 4.55
C GLU A 288 25.58 -20.09 5.61
N GLY A 289 26.05 -20.77 6.67
CA GLY A 289 25.23 -21.18 7.81
C GLY A 289 24.49 -22.51 7.65
N LEU A 290 24.56 -23.18 6.48
CA LEU A 290 23.97 -24.49 6.25
C LEU A 290 24.72 -25.59 7.00
N THR A 291 23.98 -26.47 7.70
CA THR A 291 24.57 -27.66 8.37
C THR A 291 25.01 -28.72 7.33
N PRO A 292 25.87 -29.66 7.68
CA PRO A 292 26.26 -30.78 6.80
C PRO A 292 25.05 -31.59 6.32
N GLU A 293 24.07 -31.82 7.16
CA GLU A 293 22.83 -32.56 6.86
C GLU A 293 21.99 -31.82 5.85
N GLN A 294 21.80 -30.49 6.02
CA GLN A 294 21.07 -29.62 5.08
C GLN A 294 21.76 -29.60 3.71
N LYS A 295 23.08 -29.45 3.67
CA LYS A 295 23.87 -29.50 2.42
C LYS A 295 23.69 -30.83 1.68
N GLN A 296 23.67 -31.95 2.41
CA GLN A 296 23.44 -33.25 1.81
C GLN A 296 22.04 -33.39 1.27
N TRP A 297 21.04 -32.92 2.03
CA TRP A 297 19.62 -32.93 1.62
C TRP A 297 19.39 -32.08 0.36
N LEU A 298 19.90 -30.84 0.33
CA LEU A 298 19.80 -29.93 -0.81
C LEU A 298 20.36 -30.54 -2.09
N ARG A 299 21.59 -31.13 -2.04
CA ARG A 299 22.20 -31.78 -3.21
C ARG A 299 21.38 -32.96 -3.70
N LYS A 300 20.79 -33.75 -2.77
CA LYS A 300 19.95 -34.91 -3.11
C LYS A 300 18.65 -34.49 -3.78
N ASN A 301 18.12 -33.31 -3.47
CA ASN A 301 16.85 -32.79 -3.97
C ASN A 301 17.02 -31.78 -5.13
N GLY A 302 18.14 -31.80 -5.85
CA GLY A 302 18.30 -31.07 -7.11
C GLY A 302 18.87 -29.66 -7.00
N ALA A 303 19.24 -29.18 -5.79
CA ALA A 303 19.87 -27.89 -5.62
C ALA A 303 21.28 -27.84 -6.23
N LEU A 304 21.64 -26.72 -6.83
CA LEU A 304 22.88 -26.47 -7.54
C LEU A 304 23.89 -25.69 -6.69
N ASN A 305 25.19 -25.93 -6.92
CA ASN A 305 26.31 -25.17 -6.34
C ASN A 305 26.28 -25.11 -4.79
N VAL A 306 25.68 -26.09 -4.13
CA VAL A 306 25.66 -26.15 -2.66
C VAL A 306 27.09 -26.21 -2.10
N PRO A 307 27.52 -25.29 -1.19
CA PRO A 307 28.87 -25.25 -0.65
C PRO A 307 29.32 -26.56 -0.04
N LYS A 308 30.65 -26.86 -0.12
CA LYS A 308 31.25 -28.09 0.46
C LYS A 308 31.17 -28.11 1.97
#